data_21feee8d5767413cb07dff69f309929e
#
_entry.id   21feee8d5767413cb07dff69f309929e
#
_cell.length_a   1.000
_cell.length_b   1.000
_cell.length_c   1.000
_cell.angle_alpha   90.00
_cell.angle_beta   90.00
_cell.angle_gamma   90.00
#
_symmetry.space_group_name_H-M   'P 1'
#
loop_
_entity.id
_entity.type
_entity.pdbx_description
1 polymer ?
#
loop_
_entity_poly.entity_id
_entity_poly.type
_entity_poly.pdbx_seq_one_letter_code
_entity_poly.pdbx_strand_id
1 'polypeptide(L)'
;MQWPHRFRWCYGLALRERVSVEKILVLASGGLDSSVLIAKLAGDAEVYPIYVRCGFAWEDMELKGLQAFLDALHNRNVKPTTVLSAPTAVLYGDHWSVTGARVPGADEPDENTYLPGRNILLISLAAIWGSTHGVSRIAIGSLGGNPFPDATADFFETFARVLSMGLGREVTIDAPLRGLHKEDLIKQFKDLPLELTLTCMAPKGSQHCGQCNKCFERQQAFHKAAVADRTIYLG
;
A
#
# COMPACT_ATOMS: atom_id res chain seq x y z
N MET A 1 9.21 73.57 26.02
CA MET A 1 9.56 72.87 24.72
C MET A 1 9.17 71.41 24.83
N GLN A 2 8.04 71.08 24.19
CA GLN A 2 7.48 69.69 24.17
C GLN A 2 7.90 69.01 22.91
N TRP A 3 8.40 67.79 23.03
CA TRP A 3 8.77 66.91 21.89
C TRP A 3 7.59 66.01 21.51
N PRO A 4 7.32 65.73 20.19
CA PRO A 4 6.15 65.05 19.77
C PRO A 4 6.33 63.53 19.78
N HIS A 5 5.16 62.88 19.95
CA HIS A 5 4.97 61.44 20.02
C HIS A 5 5.51 60.66 18.80
N ARG A 6 6.32 59.61 19.05
CA ARG A 6 6.71 58.63 18.06
C ARG A 6 5.54 57.70 17.75
N PHE A 7 5.10 57.71 16.53
CA PHE A 7 4.21 56.68 15.97
C PHE A 7 4.96 55.33 15.90
N ARG A 8 4.47 54.39 16.68
CA ARG A 8 4.94 52.98 16.64
C ARG A 8 4.10 52.23 15.63
N TRP A 9 4.65 51.99 14.41
CA TRP A 9 4.06 51.11 13.43
C TRP A 9 4.23 49.69 13.92
N CYS A 10 3.16 49.04 14.42
CA CYS A 10 3.10 47.61 14.61
C CYS A 10 2.85 46.96 13.25
N TYR A 11 3.91 46.53 12.59
CA TYR A 11 3.78 45.57 11.51
C TYR A 11 3.44 44.23 12.16
N GLY A 12 2.18 43.89 12.24
CA GLY A 12 1.69 42.55 12.50
C GLY A 12 1.98 41.70 11.27
N LEU A 13 3.17 41.09 11.23
CA LEU A 13 3.45 39.94 10.37
C LEU A 13 2.60 38.81 10.91
N ALA A 14 1.41 38.61 10.32
CA ALA A 14 0.67 37.37 10.46
C ALA A 14 1.57 36.23 9.91
N LEU A 15 2.22 35.54 10.81
CA LEU A 15 2.83 34.24 10.51
C LEU A 15 1.68 33.36 10.00
N ARG A 16 1.56 33.19 8.68
CA ARG A 16 0.76 32.13 8.11
C ARG A 16 1.40 30.84 8.64
N GLU A 17 0.76 30.20 9.61
CA GLU A 17 1.07 28.84 9.97
C GLU A 17 1.04 28.04 8.66
N ARG A 18 2.20 27.54 8.26
CA ARG A 18 2.25 26.56 7.18
C ARG A 18 1.56 25.33 7.73
N VAL A 19 0.33 25.09 7.30
CA VAL A 19 -0.33 23.81 7.51
C VAL A 19 0.62 22.79 6.90
N SER A 20 1.31 22.04 7.74
CA SER A 20 2.19 20.98 7.27
C SER A 20 1.33 19.93 6.61
N VAL A 21 1.55 19.68 5.32
CA VAL A 21 0.87 18.61 4.60
C VAL A 21 1.23 17.31 5.30
N GLU A 22 0.23 16.52 5.64
CA GLU A 22 0.43 15.22 6.28
C GLU A 22 1.27 14.31 5.39
N LYS A 23 2.17 13.52 6.00
CA LYS A 23 3.03 12.55 5.31
C LYS A 23 2.62 11.14 5.70
N ILE A 24 2.40 10.29 4.71
CA ILE A 24 1.93 8.92 4.94
C ILE A 24 2.80 7.95 4.14
N LEU A 25 3.34 6.93 4.80
CA LEU A 25 3.90 5.76 4.12
C LEU A 25 2.77 4.84 3.68
N VAL A 26 2.83 4.36 2.46
CA VAL A 26 1.91 3.31 1.98
C VAL A 26 2.71 2.08 1.61
N LEU A 27 2.41 0.95 2.26
CA LEU A 27 2.93 -0.34 1.83
C LEU A 27 2.33 -0.70 0.47
N ALA A 28 3.15 -0.60 -0.56
CA ALA A 28 2.78 -0.74 -1.96
C ALA A 28 3.20 -2.10 -2.49
N SER A 29 2.25 -2.92 -2.95
CA SER A 29 2.51 -4.21 -3.60
C SER A 29 2.32 -4.17 -5.11
N GLY A 30 1.87 -3.05 -5.68
CA GLY A 30 1.44 -3.00 -7.08
C GLY A 30 0.11 -3.70 -7.35
N GLY A 31 -0.47 -4.34 -6.34
CA GLY A 31 -1.82 -4.91 -6.39
C GLY A 31 -2.91 -3.83 -6.35
N LEU A 32 -4.13 -4.22 -6.71
CA LEU A 32 -5.28 -3.32 -6.80
C LEU A 32 -5.50 -2.51 -5.52
N ASP A 33 -5.53 -3.18 -4.37
CA ASP A 33 -5.90 -2.58 -3.09
C ASP A 33 -4.90 -1.50 -2.64
N SER A 34 -3.59 -1.79 -2.73
CA SER A 34 -2.54 -0.85 -2.37
C SER A 34 -2.43 0.32 -3.34
N SER A 35 -2.66 0.09 -4.63
CA SER A 35 -2.62 1.13 -5.66
C SER A 35 -3.78 2.12 -5.50
N VAL A 36 -5.00 1.61 -5.25
CA VAL A 36 -6.16 2.46 -4.93
C VAL A 36 -5.95 3.23 -3.62
N LEU A 37 -5.34 2.61 -2.60
CA LEU A 37 -5.01 3.29 -1.35
C LEU A 37 -4.08 4.49 -1.58
N ILE A 38 -3.04 4.33 -2.41
CA ILE A 38 -2.14 5.42 -2.79
C ILE A 38 -2.94 6.55 -3.45
N ALA A 39 -3.76 6.24 -4.45
CA ALA A 39 -4.55 7.24 -5.17
C ALA A 39 -5.51 7.98 -4.23
N LYS A 40 -6.18 7.27 -3.31
CA LYS A 40 -7.09 7.84 -2.32
C LYS A 40 -6.38 8.81 -1.38
N LEU A 41 -5.26 8.40 -0.78
CA LEU A 41 -4.54 9.20 0.21
C LEU A 41 -3.81 10.40 -0.42
N ALA A 42 -3.40 10.29 -1.68
CA ALA A 42 -2.75 11.37 -2.41
C ALA A 42 -3.67 12.57 -2.72
N GLY A 43 -4.98 12.47 -2.45
CA GLY A 43 -5.91 13.59 -2.49
C GLY A 43 -5.59 14.65 -1.44
N ASP A 44 -5.19 14.23 -0.24
CA ASP A 44 -5.09 15.10 0.94
C ASP A 44 -3.70 15.11 1.61
N ALA A 45 -2.81 14.17 1.26
CA ALA A 45 -1.52 13.98 1.93
C ALA A 45 -0.37 13.75 0.94
N GLU A 46 0.87 13.96 1.40
CA GLU A 46 2.07 13.47 0.71
C GLU A 46 2.23 11.97 0.98
N VAL A 47 2.16 11.18 -0.08
CA VAL A 47 2.24 9.72 -0.02
C VAL A 47 3.62 9.24 -0.42
N TYR A 48 4.22 8.41 0.42
CA TYR A 48 5.51 7.76 0.22
C TYR A 48 5.29 6.26 -0.01
N PRO A 49 5.21 5.78 -1.27
CA PRO A 49 5.06 4.36 -1.54
C PRO A 49 6.33 3.59 -1.13
N ILE A 50 6.16 2.55 -0.32
CA ILE A 50 7.24 1.64 0.09
C ILE A 50 6.95 0.27 -0.51
N TYR A 51 7.81 -0.18 -1.42
CA TYR A 51 7.81 -1.54 -1.94
C TYR A 51 8.91 -2.36 -1.26
N VAL A 52 8.60 -3.55 -0.77
CA VAL A 52 9.60 -4.43 -0.13
C VAL A 52 9.80 -5.68 -0.98
N ARG A 53 11.00 -5.84 -1.52
CA ARG A 53 11.42 -7.08 -2.19
C ARG A 53 11.70 -8.16 -1.16
N CYS A 54 10.93 -9.24 -1.22
CA CYS A 54 11.04 -10.40 -0.35
C CYS A 54 11.63 -11.64 -1.04
N GLY A 55 11.88 -11.57 -2.34
CA GLY A 55 12.34 -12.69 -3.16
C GLY A 55 11.20 -13.55 -3.71
N PHE A 56 10.01 -12.98 -3.87
CA PHE A 56 8.87 -13.69 -4.45
C PHE A 56 8.94 -13.77 -5.98
N ALA A 57 8.43 -14.84 -6.54
CA ALA A 57 8.53 -15.16 -7.97
C ALA A 57 7.88 -14.10 -8.90
N TRP A 58 6.95 -13.29 -8.38
CA TRP A 58 6.20 -12.28 -9.15
C TRP A 58 6.63 -10.83 -8.93
N GLU A 59 7.61 -10.57 -8.04
CA GLU A 59 7.98 -9.21 -7.59
C GLU A 59 8.37 -8.26 -8.71
N ASP A 60 9.09 -8.73 -9.71
CA ASP A 60 9.50 -7.86 -10.83
C ASP A 60 8.30 -7.35 -11.62
N MET A 61 7.25 -8.17 -11.71
CA MET A 61 6.02 -7.78 -12.40
C MET A 61 5.16 -6.87 -11.53
N GLU A 62 5.09 -7.12 -10.21
CA GLU A 62 4.44 -6.21 -9.26
C GLU A 62 5.04 -4.82 -9.33
N LEU A 63 6.36 -4.72 -9.26
CA LEU A 63 7.05 -3.42 -9.27
C LEU A 63 6.86 -2.68 -10.59
N LYS A 64 6.86 -3.40 -11.73
CA LYS A 64 6.54 -2.81 -13.04
C LYS A 64 5.10 -2.31 -13.10
N GLY A 65 4.14 -3.10 -12.61
CA GLY A 65 2.74 -2.70 -12.53
C GLY A 65 2.53 -1.47 -11.64
N LEU A 66 3.16 -1.46 -10.46
CA LEU A 66 3.14 -0.32 -9.56
C LEU A 66 3.64 0.95 -10.26
N GLN A 67 4.79 0.88 -10.92
CA GLN A 67 5.34 2.04 -11.61
C GLN A 67 4.41 2.54 -12.73
N ALA A 68 3.90 1.62 -13.55
CA ALA A 68 2.95 1.97 -14.62
C ALA A 68 1.68 2.63 -14.08
N PHE A 69 1.14 2.13 -12.95
CA PHE A 69 -0.01 2.72 -12.30
C PHE A 69 0.29 4.12 -11.77
N LEU A 70 1.42 4.32 -11.10
CA LEU A 70 1.81 5.62 -10.54
C LEU A 70 2.09 6.65 -11.64
N ASP A 71 2.70 6.23 -12.74
CA ASP A 71 2.94 7.10 -13.92
C ASP A 71 1.61 7.54 -14.53
N ALA A 72 0.64 6.63 -14.65
CA ALA A 72 -0.70 6.96 -15.15
C ALA A 72 -1.52 7.83 -14.18
N LEU A 73 -1.33 7.65 -12.86
CA LEU A 73 -1.99 8.45 -11.83
C LEU A 73 -1.59 9.93 -11.87
N HIS A 74 -0.36 10.21 -12.26
CA HIS A 74 0.19 11.58 -12.44
C HIS A 74 -0.09 12.55 -11.27
N ASN A 75 0.03 12.08 -10.04
CA ASN A 75 -0.28 12.87 -8.84
C ASN A 75 1.00 13.37 -8.16
N ARG A 76 1.17 14.71 -8.08
CA ARG A 76 2.35 15.37 -7.48
C ARG A 76 2.55 15.07 -5.99
N ASN A 77 1.51 14.66 -5.29
CA ASN A 77 1.58 14.32 -3.88
C ASN A 77 2.16 12.90 -3.65
N VAL A 78 2.22 12.08 -4.70
CA VAL A 78 2.88 10.77 -4.65
C VAL A 78 4.36 10.95 -4.89
N LYS A 79 5.17 10.54 -3.93
CA LYS A 79 6.64 10.58 -4.02
C LYS A 79 7.16 9.37 -4.80
N PRO A 80 8.39 9.41 -5.32
CA PRO A 80 9.00 8.25 -5.93
C PRO A 80 8.97 7.03 -5.02
N THR A 81 8.69 5.86 -5.59
CA THR A 81 8.65 4.60 -4.84
C THR A 81 10.00 4.29 -4.21
N THR A 82 10.03 4.09 -2.90
CA THR A 82 11.19 3.55 -2.21
C THR A 82 11.15 2.03 -2.26
N VAL A 83 12.21 1.41 -2.76
CA VAL A 83 12.33 -0.05 -2.80
C VAL A 83 13.28 -0.49 -1.70
N LEU A 84 12.75 -1.25 -0.73
CA LEU A 84 13.51 -1.92 0.32
C LEU A 84 13.69 -3.39 -0.03
N SER A 85 14.59 -4.08 0.66
CA SER A 85 14.84 -5.51 0.43
C SER A 85 14.92 -6.27 1.75
N ALA A 86 14.18 -7.38 1.83
CA ALA A 86 14.22 -8.32 2.94
C ALA A 86 14.05 -9.74 2.39
N PRO A 87 15.11 -10.37 1.86
CA PRO A 87 15.02 -11.70 1.27
C PRO A 87 14.47 -12.72 2.27
N THR A 88 13.32 -13.33 1.94
CA THR A 88 12.63 -14.30 2.80
C THR A 88 12.76 -15.75 2.29
N ALA A 89 13.48 -15.99 1.21
CA ALA A 89 13.67 -17.34 0.67
C ALA A 89 14.19 -18.34 1.71
N VAL A 90 15.08 -17.90 2.61
CA VAL A 90 15.58 -18.74 3.71
C VAL A 90 14.49 -19.10 4.72
N LEU A 91 13.48 -18.23 4.90
CA LEU A 91 12.38 -18.44 5.83
C LEU A 91 11.31 -19.37 5.25
N TYR A 92 11.00 -19.19 3.96
CA TYR A 92 9.92 -19.94 3.30
C TYR A 92 10.40 -21.17 2.53
N GLY A 93 11.72 -21.28 2.25
CA GLY A 93 12.29 -22.43 1.55
C GLY A 93 11.64 -22.67 0.17
N ASP A 94 11.17 -23.91 -0.07
CA ASP A 94 10.52 -24.30 -1.33
C ASP A 94 9.04 -23.89 -1.45
N HIS A 95 8.62 -22.91 -0.68
CA HIS A 95 7.24 -22.41 -0.73
C HIS A 95 6.91 -21.86 -2.13
N TRP A 96 5.63 -22.00 -2.54
CA TRP A 96 5.16 -21.55 -3.86
C TRP A 96 5.44 -20.05 -4.12
N SER A 97 5.44 -19.24 -3.09
CA SER A 97 5.72 -17.80 -3.22
C SER A 97 7.15 -17.50 -3.67
N VAL A 98 8.11 -18.36 -3.33
CA VAL A 98 9.53 -18.23 -3.68
C VAL A 98 9.81 -18.91 -5.02
N THR A 99 9.31 -20.14 -5.20
CA THR A 99 9.60 -20.96 -6.36
C THR A 99 8.73 -20.64 -7.58
N GLY A 100 7.55 -20.05 -7.38
CA GLY A 100 6.53 -19.91 -8.42
C GLY A 100 5.86 -21.20 -8.82
N ALA A 101 6.16 -22.32 -8.15
CA ALA A 101 5.60 -23.62 -8.45
C ALA A 101 4.45 -23.96 -7.51
N ARG A 102 3.39 -24.62 -8.02
CA ARG A 102 2.21 -25.02 -7.23
C ARG A 102 1.52 -23.82 -6.55
N VAL A 103 1.39 -22.73 -7.29
CA VAL A 103 0.67 -21.55 -6.84
C VAL A 103 -0.80 -21.90 -6.61
N PRO A 104 -1.42 -21.48 -5.49
CA PRO A 104 -2.83 -21.75 -5.19
C PRO A 104 -3.77 -21.40 -6.34
N GLY A 105 -4.62 -22.36 -6.72
CA GLY A 105 -5.57 -22.21 -7.83
C GLY A 105 -6.88 -21.51 -7.41
N ALA A 106 -7.77 -21.36 -8.40
CA ALA A 106 -9.07 -20.68 -8.22
C ALA A 106 -9.99 -21.36 -7.20
N ASP A 107 -9.89 -22.70 -7.09
CA ASP A 107 -10.74 -23.52 -6.21
C ASP A 107 -10.17 -23.68 -4.80
N GLU A 108 -9.02 -23.09 -4.53
CA GLU A 108 -8.38 -23.18 -3.22
C GLU A 108 -8.80 -22.01 -2.31
N PRO A 109 -8.95 -22.26 -0.98
CA PRO A 109 -9.32 -21.25 -0.03
C PRO A 109 -8.25 -20.16 0.10
N ASP A 110 -8.68 -18.94 0.45
CA ASP A 110 -7.80 -17.77 0.56
C ASP A 110 -6.68 -17.98 1.58
N GLU A 111 -6.91 -18.80 2.60
CA GLU A 111 -5.93 -19.15 3.63
C GLU A 111 -4.66 -19.79 3.04
N ASN A 112 -4.76 -20.49 1.89
CA ASN A 112 -3.61 -21.06 1.20
C ASN A 112 -2.69 -20.01 0.58
N THR A 113 -3.15 -18.76 0.48
CA THR A 113 -2.32 -17.63 0.04
C THR A 113 -1.59 -16.93 1.18
N TYR A 114 -1.77 -17.40 2.42
CA TYR A 114 -1.14 -16.79 3.60
C TYR A 114 0.38 -17.01 3.61
N LEU A 115 1.10 -15.92 3.86
CA LEU A 115 2.55 -15.90 4.07
C LEU A 115 2.83 -15.52 5.52
N PRO A 116 3.15 -16.48 6.39
CA PRO A 116 3.32 -16.23 7.83
C PRO A 116 4.31 -15.11 8.14
N GLY A 117 3.85 -14.10 8.88
CA GLY A 117 4.69 -12.96 9.29
C GLY A 117 4.99 -11.94 8.20
N ARG A 118 4.35 -12.02 7.03
CA ARG A 118 4.59 -11.06 5.94
C ARG A 118 4.33 -9.63 6.38
N ASN A 119 3.19 -9.35 7.00
CA ASN A 119 2.87 -8.00 7.46
C ASN A 119 3.79 -7.53 8.59
N ILE A 120 4.22 -8.42 9.48
CA ILE A 120 5.21 -8.12 10.51
C ILE A 120 6.47 -7.54 9.86
N LEU A 121 7.00 -8.24 8.86
CA LEU A 121 8.22 -7.85 8.16
C LEU A 121 8.06 -6.53 7.41
N LEU A 122 7.01 -6.42 6.59
CA LEU A 122 6.75 -5.24 5.75
C LEU A 122 6.56 -3.98 6.59
N ILE A 123 5.73 -4.05 7.64
CA ILE A 123 5.44 -2.92 8.53
C ILE A 123 6.68 -2.53 9.32
N SER A 124 7.48 -3.49 9.81
CA SER A 124 8.73 -3.20 10.52
C SER A 124 9.71 -2.39 9.67
N LEU A 125 9.92 -2.81 8.42
CA LEU A 125 10.82 -2.10 7.50
C LEU A 125 10.30 -0.71 7.16
N ALA A 126 9.01 -0.56 6.91
CA ALA A 126 8.39 0.73 6.67
C ALA A 126 8.52 1.67 7.88
N ALA A 127 8.31 1.15 9.10
CA ALA A 127 8.45 1.92 10.33
C ALA A 127 9.89 2.40 10.56
N ILE A 128 10.89 1.52 10.36
CA ILE A 128 12.30 1.86 10.46
C ILE A 128 12.68 2.94 9.44
N TRP A 129 12.26 2.77 8.17
CA TRP A 129 12.50 3.77 7.14
C TRP A 129 11.83 5.10 7.50
N GLY A 130 10.56 5.07 7.91
CA GLY A 130 9.81 6.25 8.34
C GLY A 130 10.47 6.99 9.50
N SER A 131 11.03 6.23 10.46
CA SER A 131 11.70 6.81 11.63
C SER A 131 12.92 7.67 11.24
N THR A 132 13.61 7.34 10.16
CA THR A 132 14.78 8.09 9.66
C THR A 132 14.39 9.20 8.66
N HIS A 133 13.15 9.20 8.15
CA HIS A 133 12.67 10.16 7.15
C HIS A 133 11.56 11.10 7.67
N GLY A 134 11.27 11.02 8.97
CA GLY A 134 10.30 11.93 9.60
C GLY A 134 8.84 11.63 9.21
N VAL A 135 8.52 10.37 8.92
CA VAL A 135 7.15 9.92 8.64
C VAL A 135 6.78 8.85 9.66
N SER A 136 5.69 9.07 10.39
CA SER A 136 5.25 8.20 11.49
C SER A 136 3.99 7.39 11.17
N ARG A 137 3.22 7.80 10.16
CA ARG A 137 1.98 7.14 9.77
C ARG A 137 2.21 6.16 8.62
N ILE A 138 1.78 4.91 8.83
CA ILE A 138 1.88 3.81 7.85
C ILE A 138 0.46 3.38 7.49
N ALA A 139 0.15 3.35 6.20
CA ALA A 139 -1.12 2.85 5.70
C ALA A 139 -0.93 1.53 4.93
N ILE A 140 -1.83 0.58 5.15
CA ILE A 140 -1.84 -0.73 4.50
C ILE A 140 -3.18 -0.97 3.81
N GLY A 141 -3.15 -1.55 2.61
CA GLY A 141 -4.32 -1.82 1.77
C GLY A 141 -5.09 -3.08 2.20
N SER A 142 -5.30 -3.29 3.50
CA SER A 142 -6.12 -4.39 3.99
C SER A 142 -7.60 -4.07 3.83
N LEU A 143 -8.35 -4.97 3.17
CA LEU A 143 -9.79 -4.88 2.97
C LEU A 143 -10.57 -5.61 4.07
N GLY A 144 -11.89 -5.44 4.07
CA GLY A 144 -12.81 -6.23 4.86
C GLY A 144 -12.77 -7.72 4.52
N GLY A 145 -12.94 -8.57 5.52
CA GLY A 145 -12.94 -10.03 5.32
C GLY A 145 -11.55 -10.65 5.15
N ASN A 146 -10.45 -9.89 5.31
CA ASN A 146 -9.11 -10.47 5.31
C ASN A 146 -8.95 -11.47 6.48
N PRO A 147 -8.70 -12.78 6.21
CA PRO A 147 -8.69 -13.83 7.25
C PRO A 147 -7.36 -13.90 8.02
N PHE A 148 -6.33 -13.16 7.63
CA PHE A 148 -4.98 -13.35 8.17
C PHE A 148 -4.80 -12.72 9.54
N PRO A 149 -4.15 -13.44 10.48
CA PRO A 149 -3.99 -12.98 11.86
C PRO A 149 -3.16 -11.68 11.98
N ASP A 150 -2.20 -11.48 11.07
CA ASP A 150 -1.37 -10.27 10.99
C ASP A 150 -2.00 -9.12 10.18
N ALA A 151 -3.32 -9.18 9.95
CA ALA A 151 -4.10 -8.14 9.29
C ALA A 151 -5.31 -7.66 10.11
N THR A 152 -5.42 -8.06 11.40
CA THR A 152 -6.51 -7.64 12.30
C THR A 152 -6.27 -6.21 12.82
N ALA A 153 -7.35 -5.54 13.29
CA ALA A 153 -7.23 -4.21 13.92
C ALA A 153 -6.37 -4.26 15.16
N ASP A 154 -6.64 -5.27 16.03
CA ASP A 154 -5.92 -5.47 17.30
C ASP A 154 -4.43 -5.73 17.05
N PHE A 155 -4.09 -6.49 15.98
CA PHE A 155 -2.71 -6.68 15.59
C PHE A 155 -2.05 -5.35 15.23
N PHE A 156 -2.66 -4.53 14.37
CA PHE A 156 -2.07 -3.26 13.93
C PHE A 156 -1.90 -2.28 15.08
N GLU A 157 -2.89 -2.16 15.98
CA GLU A 157 -2.80 -1.31 17.17
C GLU A 157 -1.67 -1.76 18.10
N THR A 158 -1.63 -3.05 18.41
CA THR A 158 -0.60 -3.62 19.29
C THR A 158 0.78 -3.47 18.68
N PHE A 159 0.92 -3.75 17.39
CA PHE A 159 2.19 -3.69 16.69
C PHE A 159 2.70 -2.24 16.55
N ALA A 160 1.81 -1.27 16.34
CA ALA A 160 2.15 0.15 16.35
C ALA A 160 2.75 0.57 17.71
N ARG A 161 2.18 0.10 18.83
CA ARG A 161 2.73 0.34 20.17
C ARG A 161 4.14 -0.25 20.34
N VAL A 162 4.33 -1.51 19.91
CA VAL A 162 5.65 -2.17 20.00
C VAL A 162 6.70 -1.41 19.17
N LEU A 163 6.35 -1.02 17.95
CA LEU A 163 7.25 -0.25 17.08
C LEU A 163 7.55 1.13 17.67
N SER A 164 6.55 1.81 18.23
CA SER A 164 6.74 3.10 18.90
C SER A 164 7.71 3.00 20.05
N MET A 165 7.59 1.96 20.90
CA MET A 165 8.52 1.70 22.01
C MET A 165 9.94 1.41 21.50
N GLY A 166 10.08 0.53 20.50
CA GLY A 166 11.38 0.12 19.98
C GLY A 166 12.12 1.23 19.23
N LEU A 167 11.38 2.12 18.56
CA LEU A 167 11.96 3.22 17.78
C LEU A 167 12.06 4.53 18.59
N GLY A 168 11.51 4.59 19.81
CA GLY A 168 11.55 5.77 20.67
C GLY A 168 10.76 6.96 20.10
N ARG A 169 9.76 6.70 19.25
CA ARG A 169 8.91 7.72 18.60
C ARG A 169 7.56 7.13 18.22
N GLU A 170 6.56 7.98 18.09
CA GLU A 170 5.23 7.56 17.69
C GLU A 170 5.23 6.92 16.29
N VAL A 171 4.56 5.77 16.18
CA VAL A 171 4.25 5.09 14.92
C VAL A 171 2.76 4.75 14.96
N THR A 172 2.05 5.05 13.88
CA THR A 172 0.66 4.64 13.68
C THR A 172 0.54 3.72 12.46
N ILE A 173 -0.37 2.75 12.53
CA ILE A 173 -0.65 1.81 11.44
C ILE A 173 -2.15 1.87 11.16
N ASP A 174 -2.48 2.28 9.93
CA ASP A 174 -3.86 2.42 9.48
C ASP A 174 -4.20 1.43 8.36
N ALA A 175 -5.44 0.97 8.36
CA ALA A 175 -6.03 0.22 7.25
C ALA A 175 -7.30 0.93 6.74
N PRO A 176 -7.17 2.04 5.96
CA PRO A 176 -8.30 2.92 5.62
C PRO A 176 -9.34 2.28 4.72
N LEU A 177 -9.04 1.13 4.12
CA LEU A 177 -9.94 0.38 3.24
C LEU A 177 -10.65 -0.78 3.93
N ARG A 178 -10.41 -1.00 5.23
CA ARG A 178 -10.94 -2.16 5.99
C ARG A 178 -12.46 -2.29 5.99
N GLY A 179 -13.19 -1.18 5.86
CA GLY A 179 -14.66 -1.17 5.77
C GLY A 179 -15.21 -1.53 4.40
N LEU A 180 -14.38 -1.80 3.39
CA LEU A 180 -14.78 -2.08 2.03
C LEU A 180 -14.49 -3.53 1.65
N HIS A 181 -15.37 -4.11 0.82
CA HIS A 181 -15.05 -5.30 0.06
C HIS A 181 -14.42 -4.92 -1.28
N LYS A 182 -13.80 -5.88 -1.96
CA LYS A 182 -13.06 -5.62 -3.20
C LYS A 182 -13.95 -5.08 -4.32
N GLU A 183 -15.18 -5.56 -4.42
CA GLU A 183 -16.18 -5.05 -5.36
C GLU A 183 -16.57 -3.60 -5.08
N ASP A 184 -16.68 -3.20 -3.82
CA ASP A 184 -16.98 -1.82 -3.44
C ASP A 184 -15.82 -0.89 -3.80
N LEU A 185 -14.59 -1.36 -3.56
CA LEU A 185 -13.37 -0.64 -3.92
C LEU A 185 -13.31 -0.40 -5.44
N ILE A 186 -13.51 -1.45 -6.24
CA ILE A 186 -13.52 -1.37 -7.71
C ILE A 186 -14.61 -0.39 -8.18
N LYS A 187 -15.82 -0.49 -7.63
CA LYS A 187 -16.93 0.38 -8.00
C LYS A 187 -16.67 1.84 -7.69
N GLN A 188 -16.09 2.14 -6.51
CA GLN A 188 -15.79 3.51 -6.08
C GLN A 188 -14.65 4.14 -6.90
N PHE A 189 -13.68 3.34 -7.34
CA PHE A 189 -12.47 3.81 -8.00
C PHE A 189 -12.33 3.31 -9.45
N LYS A 190 -13.45 3.05 -10.12
CA LYS A 190 -13.52 2.51 -11.49
C LYS A 190 -12.83 3.37 -12.55
N ASP A 191 -12.66 4.67 -12.26
CA ASP A 191 -12.05 5.63 -13.18
C ASP A 191 -10.51 5.65 -13.08
N LEU A 192 -9.93 4.93 -12.11
CA LEU A 192 -8.49 4.69 -12.04
C LEU A 192 -8.06 3.62 -13.05
N PRO A 193 -6.80 3.62 -13.50
CA PRO A 193 -6.25 2.63 -14.43
C PRO A 193 -6.02 1.28 -13.74
N LEU A 194 -7.10 0.64 -13.27
CA LEU A 194 -7.04 -0.58 -12.46
C LEU A 194 -6.39 -1.75 -13.21
N GLU A 195 -6.47 -1.77 -14.54
CA GLU A 195 -5.84 -2.76 -15.41
C GLU A 195 -4.31 -2.77 -15.32
N LEU A 196 -3.69 -1.68 -14.85
CA LEU A 196 -2.24 -1.61 -14.66
C LEU A 196 -1.78 -2.26 -13.35
N THR A 197 -2.71 -2.59 -12.44
CA THR A 197 -2.38 -3.22 -11.15
C THR A 197 -2.18 -4.73 -11.32
N LEU A 198 -1.21 -5.32 -10.60
CA LEU A 198 -0.93 -6.75 -10.66
C LEU A 198 -1.36 -7.46 -9.37
N THR A 199 -2.37 -8.31 -9.45
CA THR A 199 -2.79 -9.20 -8.34
C THR A 199 -2.36 -10.66 -8.53
N CYS A 200 -1.87 -11.01 -9.71
CA CYS A 200 -1.51 -12.37 -10.08
C CYS A 200 -0.28 -12.89 -9.31
N MET A 201 -0.36 -14.12 -8.80
CA MET A 201 0.75 -14.80 -8.13
C MET A 201 1.64 -15.63 -9.07
N ALA A 202 1.22 -15.82 -10.33
CA ALA A 202 1.96 -16.53 -11.38
C ALA A 202 1.89 -15.78 -12.72
N PRO A 203 2.31 -14.50 -12.77
CA PRO A 203 2.24 -13.71 -13.99
C PRO A 203 3.22 -14.23 -15.05
N LYS A 204 2.86 -14.08 -16.33
CA LYS A 204 3.77 -14.31 -17.46
C LYS A 204 3.98 -13.00 -18.20
N GLY A 205 5.20 -12.46 -18.10
CA GLY A 205 5.43 -11.08 -18.50
C GLY A 205 4.54 -10.11 -17.69
N SER A 206 3.89 -9.17 -18.32
CA SER A 206 2.96 -8.23 -17.69
C SER A 206 1.51 -8.74 -17.59
N GLN A 207 1.24 -9.99 -18.00
CA GLN A 207 -0.11 -10.54 -18.08
C GLN A 207 -0.43 -11.38 -16.84
N HIS A 208 -1.67 -11.32 -16.41
CA HIS A 208 -2.20 -12.20 -15.37
C HIS A 208 -2.39 -13.61 -15.90
N CYS A 209 -2.10 -14.65 -15.09
CA CYS A 209 -2.26 -16.05 -15.53
C CYS A 209 -3.73 -16.44 -15.75
N GLY A 210 -4.70 -15.74 -15.15
CA GLY A 210 -6.12 -16.04 -15.24
C GLY A 210 -6.63 -17.19 -14.36
N GLN A 211 -5.73 -18.00 -13.77
CA GLN A 211 -6.07 -19.29 -13.15
C GLN A 211 -5.73 -19.38 -11.66
N CYS A 212 -4.86 -18.50 -11.12
CA CYS A 212 -4.55 -18.54 -9.69
C CYS A 212 -5.69 -17.96 -8.85
N ASN A 213 -5.71 -18.29 -7.56
CA ASN A 213 -6.69 -17.81 -6.59
C ASN A 213 -6.90 -16.26 -6.69
N LYS A 214 -5.82 -15.49 -6.77
CA LYS A 214 -5.92 -14.01 -6.83
C LYS A 214 -6.41 -13.47 -8.19
N CYS A 215 -6.22 -14.20 -9.28
CA CYS A 215 -6.87 -13.86 -10.55
C CYS A 215 -8.37 -14.12 -10.47
N PHE A 216 -8.78 -15.26 -9.89
CA PHE A 216 -10.17 -15.60 -9.70
C PHE A 216 -10.88 -14.57 -8.80
N GLU A 217 -10.29 -14.25 -7.65
CA GLU A 217 -10.81 -13.22 -6.74
C GLU A 217 -11.02 -11.88 -7.48
N ARG A 218 -10.03 -11.45 -8.30
CA ARG A 218 -10.11 -10.24 -9.09
C ARG A 218 -11.27 -10.27 -10.09
N GLN A 219 -11.37 -11.32 -10.90
CA GLN A 219 -12.42 -11.48 -11.91
C GLN A 219 -13.81 -11.45 -11.26
N GLN A 220 -13.99 -12.17 -10.14
CA GLN A 220 -15.23 -12.18 -9.38
C GLN A 220 -15.59 -10.79 -8.83
N ALA A 221 -14.60 -10.06 -8.33
CA ALA A 221 -14.82 -8.71 -7.78
C ALA A 221 -15.23 -7.71 -8.87
N PHE A 222 -14.62 -7.73 -10.05
CA PHE A 222 -15.06 -6.91 -11.19
C PHE A 222 -16.46 -7.25 -11.65
N HIS A 223 -16.78 -8.56 -11.73
CA HIS A 223 -18.12 -9.03 -12.08
C HIS A 223 -19.16 -8.54 -11.06
N LYS A 224 -18.92 -8.71 -9.76
CA LYS A 224 -19.83 -8.25 -8.70
C LYS A 224 -19.97 -6.71 -8.67
N ALA A 225 -18.90 -6.00 -8.97
CA ALA A 225 -18.91 -4.54 -9.07
C ALA A 225 -19.71 -4.02 -10.28
N ALA A 226 -20.05 -4.89 -11.25
CA ALA A 226 -20.58 -4.53 -12.56
C ALA A 226 -19.70 -3.49 -13.30
N VAL A 227 -18.38 -3.65 -13.19
CA VAL A 227 -17.35 -2.83 -13.85
C VAL A 227 -16.60 -3.72 -14.84
N ALA A 228 -16.35 -3.20 -16.05
CA ALA A 228 -15.59 -3.93 -17.05
C ALA A 228 -14.14 -4.15 -16.58
N ASP A 229 -13.70 -5.40 -16.51
CA ASP A 229 -12.30 -5.73 -16.24
C ASP A 229 -11.49 -5.63 -17.54
N ARG A 230 -10.60 -4.64 -17.60
CA ARG A 230 -9.68 -4.43 -18.73
C ARG A 230 -8.36 -5.17 -18.59
N THR A 231 -8.21 -5.97 -17.53
CA THR A 231 -7.01 -6.75 -17.26
C THR A 231 -6.77 -7.78 -18.36
N ILE A 232 -5.53 -7.92 -18.80
CA ILE A 232 -5.16 -8.92 -19.79
C ILE A 232 -4.82 -10.23 -19.07
N TYR A 233 -5.59 -11.28 -19.38
CA TYR A 233 -5.39 -12.62 -18.88
C TYR A 233 -4.87 -13.53 -19.99
N LEU A 234 -4.12 -14.56 -19.61
CA LEU A 234 -3.54 -15.52 -20.57
C LEU A 234 -4.50 -16.64 -20.98
N GLY A 235 -5.66 -16.74 -20.40
CA GLY A 235 -6.65 -17.78 -20.74
C GLY A 235 -7.32 -18.39 -19.55
#